data_d74efbf793c2bf32cbd9083eed98de5e
#
_entry.id   d74efbf793c2bf32cbd9083eed98de5e
#
_cell.length_a   1.000
_cell.length_b   1.000
_cell.length_c   1.000
_cell.angle_alpha   90.00
_cell.angle_beta   90.00
_cell.angle_gamma   90.00
#
_symmetry.space_group_name_H-M   'P 1'
#
loop_
_entity.id
_entity.type
_entity.pdbx_description
1 polymer ?
#
loop_
_entity_poly.entity_id
_entity_poly.type
_entity_poly.pdbx_seq_one_letter_code
_entity_poly.pdbx_strand_id
1 'polypeptide(L)'
;MSETKNIDEIAGRLSKDIFKHFLWTTHPKTDDNFECANEKHVGEGGKPKATHPGDVVFYYRDPYLGKTVYLHTDLKSYAKDTITSTRLRGAFKSLCMAIDCARCSDSWRAKYSVDDGEAHEVRGLLFVHNHDNGYDKPFYEAVDKVNLQALPVAPGTQLHYLGPHDIQRLYSIANDILRLKGEGELPSTYTFYYPDLVMTRRQGDVWDQSATIETLTAPYIIIKHRATEEQSAGYVIYYNAPASSPEEFEYFLDSLSRFQML
;
A
#
# COMPACT_ATOMS: atom_id res chain seq x y z
N MET A 1 6.29 -24.81 -9.13
CA MET A 1 6.66 -25.05 -7.71
C MET A 1 7.70 -24.08 -7.16
N SER A 2 8.67 -23.54 -7.94
CA SER A 2 9.65 -22.57 -7.43
C SER A 2 9.09 -21.14 -7.35
N GLU A 3 8.22 -20.75 -8.28
CA GLU A 3 7.64 -19.41 -8.38
C GLU A 3 6.63 -19.14 -7.24
N THR A 4 5.73 -20.07 -6.98
CA THR A 4 4.76 -20.04 -5.87
C THR A 4 5.45 -19.91 -4.51
N LYS A 5 6.49 -20.69 -4.25
CA LYS A 5 7.26 -20.55 -2.99
C LYS A 5 7.93 -19.19 -2.85
N ASN A 6 8.39 -18.61 -3.95
CA ASN A 6 9.02 -17.29 -3.94
C ASN A 6 8.00 -16.18 -3.65
N ILE A 7 6.79 -16.27 -4.21
CA ILE A 7 5.70 -15.32 -3.95
C ILE A 7 5.27 -15.39 -2.48
N ASP A 8 5.05 -16.58 -1.93
CA ASP A 8 4.69 -16.78 -0.52
C ASP A 8 5.76 -16.23 0.43
N GLU A 9 7.04 -16.46 0.11
CA GLU A 9 8.14 -15.96 0.92
C GLU A 9 8.22 -14.43 0.88
N ILE A 10 8.07 -13.83 -0.30
CA ILE A 10 8.05 -12.37 -0.47
C ILE A 10 6.84 -11.78 0.24
N ALA A 11 5.65 -12.33 0.05
CA ALA A 11 4.44 -11.87 0.73
C ALA A 11 4.57 -11.95 2.25
N GLY A 12 5.12 -13.04 2.77
CA GLY A 12 5.37 -13.22 4.20
C GLY A 12 6.37 -12.20 4.76
N ARG A 13 7.45 -11.91 4.04
CA ARG A 13 8.43 -10.88 4.43
C ARG A 13 7.83 -9.49 4.39
N LEU A 14 7.14 -9.12 3.30
CA LEU A 14 6.49 -7.81 3.17
C LEU A 14 5.47 -7.57 4.28
N SER A 15 4.66 -8.58 4.58
CA SER A 15 3.69 -8.54 5.66
C SER A 15 4.37 -8.33 7.01
N LYS A 16 5.38 -9.16 7.31
CA LYS A 16 6.04 -9.18 8.60
C LYS A 16 7.01 -8.01 8.81
N ASP A 17 7.73 -7.63 7.75
CA ASP A 17 8.86 -6.69 7.88
C ASP A 17 8.48 -5.25 7.52
N ILE A 18 7.38 -5.05 6.79
CA ILE A 18 6.91 -3.73 6.38
C ILE A 18 5.48 -3.45 6.88
N PHE A 19 4.49 -4.05 6.25
CA PHE A 19 3.12 -3.56 6.33
C PHE A 19 2.45 -3.69 7.70
N LYS A 20 2.86 -4.66 8.54
CA LYS A 20 2.37 -4.73 9.92
C LYS A 20 2.70 -3.47 10.73
N HIS A 21 3.83 -2.78 10.41
CA HIS A 21 4.22 -1.55 11.08
C HIS A 21 3.40 -0.34 10.61
N PHE A 22 2.69 -0.48 9.50
CA PHE A 22 1.69 0.48 9.02
C PHE A 22 0.26 0.08 9.42
N LEU A 23 0.13 -0.89 10.33
CA LEU A 23 -1.12 -1.44 10.87
C LEU A 23 -2.02 -2.06 9.79
N TRP A 24 -1.40 -2.62 8.74
CA TRP A 24 -2.11 -3.43 7.76
C TRP A 24 -2.15 -4.88 8.21
N THR A 25 -3.23 -5.54 7.86
CA THR A 25 -3.38 -6.98 8.05
C THR A 25 -3.19 -7.69 6.72
N THR A 26 -2.48 -8.82 6.75
CA THR A 26 -2.33 -9.70 5.58
C THR A 26 -3.39 -10.79 5.67
N HIS A 27 -4.10 -11.00 4.57
CA HIS A 27 -5.02 -12.13 4.48
C HIS A 27 -4.22 -13.45 4.49
N PRO A 28 -4.67 -14.47 5.22
CA PRO A 28 -3.91 -15.72 5.34
C PRO A 28 -3.81 -16.54 4.05
N LYS A 29 -4.72 -16.31 3.09
CA LYS A 29 -4.65 -16.96 1.76
C LYS A 29 -3.77 -16.14 0.84
N THR A 30 -2.73 -16.77 0.31
CA THR A 30 -1.79 -16.22 -0.67
C THR A 30 -1.71 -17.16 -1.87
N ASP A 31 -1.32 -16.65 -3.03
CA ASP A 31 -1.21 -17.39 -4.29
C ASP A 31 -2.48 -18.24 -4.60
N ASP A 32 -3.65 -17.67 -4.37
CA ASP A 32 -4.93 -18.33 -4.58
C ASP A 32 -5.75 -17.62 -5.67
N ASN A 33 -5.84 -18.22 -6.84
CA ASN A 33 -6.56 -17.69 -7.97
C ASN A 33 -8.06 -17.69 -7.71
N PHE A 34 -8.76 -16.70 -8.24
CA PHE A 34 -10.23 -16.61 -8.21
C PHE A 34 -10.82 -16.57 -9.62
N GLU A 35 -12.08 -16.94 -9.75
CA GLU A 35 -12.76 -17.05 -11.04
C GLU A 35 -12.97 -15.69 -11.72
N CYS A 36 -12.76 -15.67 -13.04
CA CYS A 36 -13.08 -14.51 -13.86
C CYS A 36 -14.59 -14.41 -14.10
N ALA A 37 -15.19 -13.29 -13.71
CA ALA A 37 -16.61 -13.03 -13.89
C ALA A 37 -16.94 -12.25 -15.17
N ASN A 38 -15.95 -11.89 -16.00
CA ASN A 38 -16.13 -11.05 -17.17
C ASN A 38 -15.59 -11.74 -18.45
N GLU A 39 -16.48 -12.16 -19.32
CA GLU A 39 -16.15 -12.84 -20.58
C GLU A 39 -15.29 -12.00 -21.54
N LYS A 40 -15.26 -10.66 -21.36
CA LYS A 40 -14.42 -9.77 -22.16
C LYS A 40 -12.96 -9.77 -21.72
N HIS A 41 -12.64 -10.38 -20.58
CA HIS A 41 -11.28 -10.52 -20.14
C HIS A 41 -10.55 -11.59 -20.94
N VAL A 42 -9.56 -11.17 -21.69
CA VAL A 42 -8.77 -12.06 -22.54
C VAL A 42 -7.32 -12.09 -22.04
N GLY A 43 -6.79 -13.31 -22.00
CA GLY A 43 -5.39 -13.55 -21.72
C GLY A 43 -4.48 -13.35 -22.94
N GLU A 44 -3.26 -13.81 -22.82
CA GLU A 44 -2.31 -13.88 -23.92
C GLU A 44 -2.89 -14.80 -25.02
N GLY A 45 -2.76 -14.37 -26.28
CA GLY A 45 -3.33 -15.08 -27.43
C GLY A 45 -4.83 -14.92 -27.63
N GLY A 46 -5.49 -13.96 -26.93
CA GLY A 46 -6.90 -13.60 -27.16
C GLY A 46 -7.93 -14.62 -26.62
N LYS A 47 -7.51 -15.60 -25.83
CA LYS A 47 -8.42 -16.56 -25.21
C LYS A 47 -9.10 -15.95 -23.97
N PRO A 48 -10.39 -16.25 -23.70
CA PRO A 48 -11.05 -15.83 -22.47
C PRO A 48 -10.26 -16.27 -21.23
N LYS A 49 -10.19 -15.40 -20.23
CA LYS A 49 -9.57 -15.75 -18.93
C LYS A 49 -10.54 -16.56 -18.09
N ALA A 50 -10.09 -17.70 -17.60
CA ALA A 50 -10.86 -18.49 -16.64
C ALA A 50 -10.69 -17.97 -15.21
N THR A 51 -9.49 -17.52 -14.86
CA THR A 51 -9.15 -17.08 -13.50
C THR A 51 -8.27 -15.83 -13.51
N HIS A 52 -8.21 -15.14 -12.38
CA HIS A 52 -7.25 -14.08 -12.07
C HIS A 52 -6.32 -14.52 -10.94
N PRO A 53 -5.03 -14.13 -11.00
CA PRO A 53 -4.10 -14.41 -9.91
C PRO A 53 -4.45 -13.58 -8.68
N GLY A 54 -4.20 -14.15 -7.50
CA GLY A 54 -4.29 -13.49 -6.23
C GLY A 54 -3.02 -13.75 -5.43
N ASP A 55 -1.94 -12.99 -5.68
CA ASP A 55 -0.65 -13.20 -5.02
C ASP A 55 -0.80 -13.01 -3.50
N VAL A 56 -1.25 -11.83 -3.09
CA VAL A 56 -1.54 -11.51 -1.69
C VAL A 56 -2.63 -10.43 -1.60
N VAL A 57 -3.43 -10.46 -0.54
CA VAL A 57 -4.40 -9.42 -0.21
C VAL A 57 -4.05 -8.82 1.14
N PHE A 58 -3.76 -7.52 1.17
CA PHE A 58 -3.67 -6.75 2.39
C PHE A 58 -4.98 -6.03 2.64
N TYR A 59 -5.28 -5.73 3.89
CA TYR A 59 -6.44 -4.91 4.21
C TYR A 59 -6.22 -4.06 5.45
N TYR A 60 -6.93 -2.94 5.49
CA TYR A 60 -6.95 -2.01 6.62
C TYR A 60 -8.30 -1.29 6.67
N ARG A 61 -8.62 -0.72 7.82
CA ARG A 61 -9.77 0.17 7.94
C ARG A 61 -9.37 1.59 7.53
N ASP A 62 -10.00 2.10 6.49
CA ASP A 62 -9.72 3.45 5.99
C ASP A 62 -10.44 4.48 6.87
N PRO A 63 -9.71 5.42 7.49
CA PRO A 63 -10.29 6.39 8.42
C PRO A 63 -11.16 7.45 7.73
N TYR A 64 -10.93 7.70 6.44
CA TYR A 64 -11.72 8.65 5.66
C TYR A 64 -13.04 8.04 5.19
N LEU A 65 -13.00 6.80 4.77
CA LEU A 65 -14.17 6.08 4.25
C LEU A 65 -14.97 5.40 5.34
N GLY A 66 -14.36 5.10 6.49
CA GLY A 66 -14.97 4.28 7.54
C GLY A 66 -15.28 2.85 7.07
N LYS A 67 -14.54 2.36 6.07
CA LYS A 67 -14.71 1.04 5.44
C LYS A 67 -13.42 0.25 5.49
N THR A 68 -13.54 -1.06 5.36
CA THR A 68 -12.38 -1.92 5.07
C THR A 68 -11.97 -1.77 3.61
N VAL A 69 -10.71 -1.42 3.39
CA VAL A 69 -10.09 -1.40 2.05
C VAL A 69 -9.22 -2.64 1.90
N TYR A 70 -9.53 -3.42 0.88
CA TYR A 70 -8.73 -4.57 0.47
C TYR A 70 -7.82 -4.16 -0.69
N LEU A 71 -6.53 -4.36 -0.52
CA LEU A 71 -5.53 -4.18 -1.55
C LEU A 71 -5.21 -5.54 -2.18
N HIS A 72 -5.85 -5.84 -3.30
CA HIS A 72 -5.51 -7.00 -4.11
C HIS A 72 -4.18 -6.70 -4.79
N THR A 73 -3.13 -7.38 -4.35
CA THR A 73 -1.75 -7.03 -4.68
C THR A 73 -1.16 -8.01 -5.68
N ASP A 74 -0.59 -7.48 -6.74
CA ASP A 74 0.24 -8.19 -7.72
C ASP A 74 1.72 -7.93 -7.40
N LEU A 75 2.46 -8.98 -7.02
CA LEU A 75 3.86 -8.92 -6.64
C LEU A 75 4.76 -9.17 -7.85
N LYS A 76 5.60 -8.21 -8.18
CA LYS A 76 6.60 -8.34 -9.24
C LYS A 76 8.01 -8.20 -8.68
N SER A 77 8.88 -9.11 -9.08
CA SER A 77 10.31 -9.07 -8.76
C SER A 77 11.11 -8.99 -10.06
N TYR A 78 11.77 -7.86 -10.28
CA TYR A 78 12.47 -7.56 -11.51
C TYR A 78 13.92 -7.18 -11.26
N ALA A 79 14.82 -7.57 -12.19
CA ALA A 79 16.13 -6.95 -12.30
C ALA A 79 16.00 -5.54 -12.91
N LYS A 80 16.96 -4.65 -12.64
CA LYS A 80 17.01 -3.25 -13.14
C LYS A 80 16.60 -3.13 -14.61
N ASP A 81 17.26 -3.89 -15.48
CA ASP A 81 17.08 -3.79 -16.94
C ASP A 81 15.74 -4.36 -17.42
N THR A 82 15.02 -5.06 -16.56
CA THR A 82 13.71 -5.62 -16.88
C THR A 82 12.54 -4.77 -16.40
N ILE A 83 12.78 -3.71 -15.62
CA ILE A 83 11.78 -2.71 -15.28
C ILE A 83 11.55 -1.80 -16.47
N THR A 84 10.64 -2.21 -17.34
CA THR A 84 10.30 -1.49 -18.58
C THR A 84 8.83 -1.13 -18.63
N SER A 85 8.49 -0.05 -19.35
CA SER A 85 7.08 0.37 -19.55
C SER A 85 6.22 -0.74 -20.18
N THR A 86 6.79 -1.58 -21.03
CA THR A 86 6.09 -2.71 -21.64
C THR A 86 5.71 -3.76 -20.59
N ARG A 87 6.63 -4.14 -19.71
CA ARG A 87 6.35 -5.09 -18.63
C ARG A 87 5.37 -4.51 -17.61
N LEU A 88 5.55 -3.24 -17.23
CA LEU A 88 4.65 -2.55 -16.33
C LEU A 88 3.24 -2.46 -16.91
N ARG A 89 3.12 -2.18 -18.22
CA ARG A 89 1.82 -2.18 -18.91
C ARG A 89 1.14 -3.55 -18.82
N GLY A 90 1.88 -4.63 -19.02
CA GLY A 90 1.35 -6.00 -18.88
C GLY A 90 0.86 -6.29 -17.47
N ALA A 91 1.63 -5.91 -16.45
CA ALA A 91 1.26 -6.06 -15.06
C ALA A 91 0.01 -5.24 -14.70
N PHE A 92 -0.03 -3.95 -15.06
CA PHE A 92 -1.21 -3.10 -14.86
C PHE A 92 -2.45 -3.65 -15.58
N LYS A 93 -2.29 -4.12 -16.83
CA LYS A 93 -3.40 -4.74 -17.57
C LYS A 93 -3.97 -5.95 -16.84
N SER A 94 -3.10 -6.83 -16.36
CA SER A 94 -3.52 -8.01 -15.58
C SER A 94 -4.24 -7.60 -14.30
N LEU A 95 -3.67 -6.65 -13.55
CA LEU A 95 -4.23 -6.14 -12.31
C LEU A 95 -5.59 -5.44 -12.54
N CYS A 96 -5.73 -4.61 -13.57
CA CYS A 96 -7.02 -3.99 -13.94
C CYS A 96 -8.13 -5.02 -14.09
N MET A 97 -7.86 -6.08 -14.86
CA MET A 97 -8.85 -7.16 -15.08
C MET A 97 -9.15 -7.92 -13.79
N ALA A 98 -8.13 -8.14 -12.94
CA ALA A 98 -8.33 -8.79 -11.66
C ALA A 98 -9.23 -7.95 -10.74
N ILE A 99 -9.01 -6.63 -10.65
CA ILE A 99 -9.82 -5.74 -9.81
C ILE A 99 -11.24 -5.58 -10.35
N ASP A 100 -11.42 -5.49 -11.66
CA ASP A 100 -12.76 -5.45 -12.27
C ASP A 100 -13.61 -6.65 -11.80
N CYS A 101 -13.04 -7.85 -11.82
CA CYS A 101 -13.71 -9.04 -11.31
C CYS A 101 -13.79 -9.07 -9.78
N ALA A 102 -12.74 -8.74 -9.05
CA ALA A 102 -12.70 -8.81 -7.59
C ALA A 102 -13.80 -7.97 -6.91
N ARG A 103 -14.16 -6.84 -7.51
CA ARG A 103 -15.20 -5.92 -7.01
C ARG A 103 -16.61 -6.51 -7.07
N CYS A 104 -16.87 -7.49 -7.91
CA CYS A 104 -18.20 -8.08 -8.13
C CYS A 104 -18.25 -9.61 -7.98
N SER A 105 -17.11 -10.28 -7.83
CA SER A 105 -17.02 -11.73 -7.80
C SER A 105 -17.35 -12.32 -6.43
N ASP A 106 -18.35 -13.21 -6.40
CA ASP A 106 -18.64 -13.99 -5.19
C ASP A 106 -17.49 -14.95 -4.85
N SER A 107 -16.79 -15.47 -5.85
CA SER A 107 -15.58 -16.31 -5.66
C SER A 107 -14.48 -15.54 -4.94
N TRP A 108 -14.21 -14.29 -5.32
CA TRP A 108 -13.25 -13.44 -4.63
C TRP A 108 -13.71 -13.12 -3.20
N ARG A 109 -14.97 -12.73 -3.04
CA ARG A 109 -15.54 -12.41 -1.72
C ARG A 109 -15.48 -13.60 -0.77
N ALA A 110 -15.88 -14.78 -1.20
CA ALA A 110 -15.80 -16.00 -0.40
C ALA A 110 -14.37 -16.38 0.03
N LYS A 111 -13.35 -15.93 -0.74
CA LYS A 111 -11.95 -16.18 -0.43
C LYS A 111 -11.34 -15.16 0.51
N TYR A 112 -11.62 -13.89 0.31
CA TYR A 112 -10.84 -12.78 0.88
C TYR A 112 -11.65 -11.82 1.76
N SER A 113 -12.98 -11.85 1.75
CA SER A 113 -13.75 -11.02 2.68
C SER A 113 -13.65 -11.57 4.09
N VAL A 114 -13.30 -10.70 5.05
CA VAL A 114 -13.23 -11.08 6.47
C VAL A 114 -14.53 -10.81 7.20
N ASP A 115 -15.41 -9.92 6.65
CA ASP A 115 -16.71 -9.56 7.21
C ASP A 115 -17.77 -9.51 6.11
N ASP A 116 -18.65 -10.51 6.08
CA ASP A 116 -19.69 -10.65 5.05
C ASP A 116 -20.79 -9.58 5.07
N GLY A 117 -20.85 -8.74 6.08
CA GLY A 117 -21.89 -7.70 6.26
C GLY A 117 -21.40 -6.27 6.16
N GLU A 118 -20.11 -6.01 6.19
CA GLU A 118 -19.58 -4.66 6.17
C GLU A 118 -19.31 -4.14 4.74
N ALA A 119 -19.62 -2.86 4.52
CA ALA A 119 -19.27 -2.19 3.28
C ALA A 119 -17.74 -2.14 3.16
N HIS A 120 -17.24 -2.62 2.05
CA HIS A 120 -15.80 -2.66 1.75
C HIS A 120 -15.49 -2.11 0.36
N GLU A 121 -14.23 -1.88 0.11
CA GLU A 121 -13.72 -1.45 -1.17
C GLU A 121 -12.52 -2.32 -1.57
N VAL A 122 -12.46 -2.70 -2.85
CA VAL A 122 -11.33 -3.46 -3.39
C VAL A 122 -10.55 -2.58 -4.35
N ARG A 123 -9.26 -2.42 -4.09
CA ARG A 123 -8.30 -1.65 -4.89
C ARG A 123 -7.16 -2.54 -5.35
N GLY A 124 -6.52 -2.15 -6.43
CA GLY A 124 -5.33 -2.82 -6.93
C GLY A 124 -4.05 -2.20 -6.40
N LEU A 125 -3.07 -3.04 -6.04
CA LEU A 125 -1.73 -2.62 -5.71
C LEU A 125 -0.72 -3.40 -6.57
N LEU A 126 0.00 -2.69 -7.43
CA LEU A 126 1.17 -3.23 -8.10
C LEU A 126 2.42 -2.97 -7.25
N PHE A 127 3.04 -4.03 -6.77
CA PHE A 127 4.25 -3.97 -5.97
C PHE A 127 5.44 -4.44 -6.82
N VAL A 128 6.40 -3.55 -7.06
CA VAL A 128 7.55 -3.82 -7.92
C VAL A 128 8.82 -3.79 -7.11
N HIS A 129 9.31 -4.97 -6.75
CA HIS A 129 10.59 -5.14 -6.08
C HIS A 129 11.72 -5.25 -7.10
N ASN A 130 12.81 -4.53 -6.86
CA ASN A 130 14.04 -4.66 -7.65
C ASN A 130 15.03 -5.57 -6.90
N HIS A 131 15.13 -6.84 -7.31
CA HIS A 131 15.89 -7.86 -6.60
C HIS A 131 17.41 -7.74 -6.71
N ASP A 132 17.91 -7.01 -7.70
CA ASP A 132 19.33 -6.75 -7.87
C ASP A 132 19.79 -5.39 -7.30
N ASN A 133 18.85 -4.64 -6.70
CA ASN A 133 19.08 -3.31 -6.12
C ASN A 133 19.78 -2.30 -7.07
N GLY A 134 19.74 -2.56 -8.35
CA GLY A 134 20.41 -1.73 -9.37
C GLY A 134 19.56 -0.60 -9.93
N TYR A 135 18.25 -0.57 -9.62
CA TYR A 135 17.33 0.43 -10.16
C TYR A 135 17.50 1.78 -9.46
N ASP A 136 17.98 2.77 -10.19
CA ASP A 136 18.40 4.09 -9.70
C ASP A 136 17.58 5.27 -10.28
N LYS A 137 16.56 4.98 -11.11
CA LYS A 137 15.73 6.00 -11.74
C LYS A 137 14.44 6.20 -10.95
N PRO A 138 13.83 7.41 -11.01
CA PRO A 138 12.49 7.59 -10.46
C PRO A 138 11.51 6.61 -11.11
N PHE A 139 10.81 5.82 -10.30
CA PHE A 139 9.94 4.77 -10.82
C PHE A 139 8.72 5.34 -11.57
N TYR A 140 8.22 6.51 -11.16
CA TYR A 140 7.13 7.19 -11.84
C TYR A 140 7.45 7.47 -13.33
N GLU A 141 8.71 7.72 -13.71
CA GLU A 141 9.08 7.92 -15.12
C GLU A 141 8.83 6.68 -15.98
N ALA A 142 8.94 5.48 -15.40
CA ALA A 142 8.63 4.25 -16.11
C ALA A 142 7.11 4.03 -16.18
N VAL A 143 6.37 4.43 -15.16
CA VAL A 143 4.90 4.36 -15.11
C VAL A 143 4.28 5.38 -16.05
N ASP A 144 4.77 6.61 -16.12
CA ASP A 144 4.26 7.67 -17.01
C ASP A 144 4.35 7.29 -18.50
N LYS A 145 5.31 6.43 -18.85
CA LYS A 145 5.42 5.87 -20.21
C LYS A 145 4.39 4.78 -20.51
N VAL A 146 3.65 4.33 -19.49
CA VAL A 146 2.56 3.38 -19.69
C VAL A 146 1.31 4.15 -20.12
N ASN A 147 0.79 3.84 -21.31
CA ASN A 147 -0.49 4.40 -21.73
C ASN A 147 -1.64 3.78 -20.92
N LEU A 148 -1.94 4.38 -19.76
CA LEU A 148 -2.99 3.92 -18.85
C LEU A 148 -4.39 4.02 -19.47
N GLN A 149 -4.61 4.98 -20.39
CA GLN A 149 -5.91 5.14 -21.07
C GLN A 149 -6.23 3.97 -22.01
N ALA A 150 -5.22 3.23 -22.45
CA ALA A 150 -5.40 2.05 -23.29
C ALA A 150 -5.56 0.75 -22.46
N LEU A 151 -5.61 0.84 -21.15
CA LEU A 151 -5.87 -0.31 -20.27
C LEU A 151 -7.37 -0.54 -20.10
N PRO A 152 -7.80 -1.80 -19.90
CA PRO A 152 -9.20 -2.13 -19.63
C PRO A 152 -9.59 -1.76 -18.19
N VAL A 153 -9.57 -0.46 -17.88
CA VAL A 153 -9.91 0.05 -16.55
C VAL A 153 -11.41 0.28 -16.47
N ALA A 154 -12.10 -0.48 -15.63
CA ALA A 154 -13.50 -0.27 -15.37
C ALA A 154 -13.73 1.03 -14.56
N PRO A 155 -14.88 1.73 -14.74
CA PRO A 155 -15.18 2.93 -13.97
C PRO A 155 -15.10 2.69 -12.45
N GLY A 156 -14.44 3.61 -11.74
CA GLY A 156 -14.27 3.53 -10.29
C GLY A 156 -13.22 2.51 -9.83
N THR A 157 -12.43 1.92 -10.72
CA THR A 157 -11.27 1.12 -10.35
C THR A 157 -10.15 2.02 -9.85
N GLN A 158 -9.62 1.73 -8.67
CA GLN A 158 -8.46 2.41 -8.11
C GLN A 158 -7.25 1.47 -8.17
N LEU A 159 -6.18 1.97 -8.76
CA LEU A 159 -4.90 1.26 -8.86
C LEU A 159 -3.81 2.10 -8.24
N HIS A 160 -3.03 1.45 -7.39
CA HIS A 160 -1.86 2.01 -6.75
C HIS A 160 -0.62 1.24 -7.18
N TYR A 161 0.54 1.83 -7.00
CA TYR A 161 1.80 1.13 -7.15
C TYR A 161 2.80 1.54 -6.07
N LEU A 162 3.66 0.62 -5.72
CA LEU A 162 4.85 0.87 -4.92
C LEU A 162 6.06 0.38 -5.73
N GLY A 163 6.92 1.31 -6.10
CA GLY A 163 8.15 1.04 -6.83
C GLY A 163 9.33 0.73 -5.89
N PRO A 164 10.51 0.43 -6.47
CA PRO A 164 11.68 0.04 -5.67
C PRO A 164 12.06 1.04 -4.58
N HIS A 165 12.04 2.34 -4.87
CA HIS A 165 12.38 3.37 -3.90
C HIS A 165 11.33 3.51 -2.78
N ASP A 166 10.03 3.38 -3.13
CA ASP A 166 8.97 3.39 -2.13
C ASP A 166 9.14 2.24 -1.14
N ILE A 167 9.44 1.06 -1.66
CA ILE A 167 9.67 -0.15 -0.87
C ILE A 167 10.86 0.02 0.07
N GLN A 168 11.99 0.53 -0.44
CA GLN A 168 13.19 0.78 0.38
C GLN A 168 12.89 1.79 1.50
N ARG A 169 12.17 2.87 1.17
CA ARG A 169 11.78 3.88 2.15
C ARG A 169 10.86 3.30 3.22
N LEU A 170 9.80 2.58 2.82
CA LEU A 170 8.88 1.96 3.77
C LEU A 170 9.57 0.93 4.66
N TYR A 171 10.52 0.18 4.12
CA TYR A 171 11.35 -0.73 4.89
C TYR A 171 12.23 0.02 5.90
N SER A 172 12.82 1.14 5.50
CA SER A 172 13.62 1.98 6.41
C SER A 172 12.76 2.55 7.55
N ILE A 173 11.56 3.05 7.24
CA ILE A 173 10.59 3.52 8.24
C ILE A 173 10.18 2.38 9.19
N ALA A 174 9.88 1.20 8.67
CA ALA A 174 9.52 0.04 9.48
C ALA A 174 10.65 -0.36 10.46
N ASN A 175 11.90 -0.33 10.00
CA ASN A 175 13.06 -0.59 10.86
C ASN A 175 13.26 0.51 11.93
N ASP A 176 13.02 1.77 11.57
CA ASP A 176 13.09 2.86 12.54
C ASP A 176 12.00 2.76 13.60
N ILE A 177 10.76 2.42 13.20
CA ILE A 177 9.68 2.11 14.16
C ILE A 177 10.11 1.00 15.14
N LEU A 178 10.77 -0.06 14.64
CA LEU A 178 11.28 -1.14 15.49
C LEU A 178 12.36 -0.64 16.44
N ARG A 179 13.30 0.18 15.95
CA ARG A 179 14.35 0.79 16.76
C ARG A 179 13.75 1.64 17.88
N LEU A 180 12.86 2.59 17.52
CA LEU A 180 12.19 3.48 18.48
C LEU A 180 11.43 2.69 19.58
N LYS A 181 10.78 1.58 19.20
CA LYS A 181 10.14 0.70 20.18
C LYS A 181 11.16 0.00 21.09
N GLY A 182 12.27 -0.45 20.52
CA GLY A 182 13.33 -1.10 21.28
C GLY A 182 14.04 -0.17 22.25
N GLU A 183 14.12 1.11 21.94
CA GLU A 183 14.72 2.17 22.77
C GLU A 183 13.72 2.81 23.75
N GLY A 184 12.43 2.43 23.69
CA GLY A 184 11.38 2.98 24.53
C GLY A 184 10.91 4.38 24.10
N GLU A 185 11.32 4.86 22.92
CA GLU A 185 10.94 6.17 22.37
C GLU A 185 9.57 6.14 21.66
N LEU A 186 9.09 4.96 21.27
CA LEU A 186 7.75 4.76 20.73
C LEU A 186 7.07 3.62 21.47
N PRO A 187 5.92 3.84 22.11
CA PRO A 187 5.14 2.78 22.75
C PRO A 187 4.73 1.68 21.74
N SER A 188 4.47 0.48 22.23
CA SER A 188 4.00 -0.63 21.39
C SER A 188 2.68 -0.32 20.67
N THR A 189 1.82 0.48 21.31
CA THR A 189 0.54 0.95 20.76
C THR A 189 0.66 2.38 20.25
N TYR A 190 0.44 2.56 18.98
CA TYR A 190 0.43 3.85 18.27
C TYR A 190 -0.65 3.85 17.19
N THR A 191 -0.90 5.02 16.63
CA THR A 191 -1.87 5.23 15.56
C THR A 191 -1.27 6.13 14.48
N PHE A 192 -1.73 6.01 13.25
CA PHE A 192 -1.41 7.00 12.22
C PHE A 192 -2.31 8.22 12.41
N TYR A 193 -1.73 9.39 12.27
CA TYR A 193 -2.41 10.66 12.53
C TYR A 193 -2.80 11.35 11.23
N TYR A 194 -4.06 11.76 11.19
CA TYR A 194 -4.69 12.41 10.06
C TYR A 194 -5.18 13.80 10.46
N PRO A 195 -4.34 14.86 10.33
CA PRO A 195 -4.70 16.21 10.76
C PRO A 195 -6.02 16.71 10.17
N ASP A 196 -6.26 16.42 8.89
CA ASP A 196 -7.47 16.88 8.21
C ASP A 196 -8.75 16.28 8.79
N LEU A 197 -8.71 15.01 9.23
CA LEU A 197 -9.87 14.37 9.87
C LEU A 197 -10.18 15.02 11.22
N VAL A 198 -9.15 15.33 12.00
CA VAL A 198 -9.32 15.99 13.29
C VAL A 198 -9.89 17.40 13.11
N MET A 199 -9.35 18.16 12.16
CA MET A 199 -9.75 19.53 11.90
C MET A 199 -11.14 19.66 11.26
N THR A 200 -11.46 18.81 10.28
CA THR A 200 -12.68 18.94 9.48
C THR A 200 -13.88 18.22 10.09
N ARG A 201 -13.68 17.08 10.67
CA ARG A 201 -14.76 16.27 11.23
C ARG A 201 -14.98 16.48 12.72
N ARG A 202 -14.13 17.26 13.38
CA ARG A 202 -14.12 17.42 14.85
C ARG A 202 -14.20 16.07 15.58
N GLN A 203 -13.71 15.05 14.94
CA GLN A 203 -13.54 13.74 15.55
C GLN A 203 -12.43 13.89 16.57
N GLY A 204 -12.75 13.68 17.82
CA GLY A 204 -11.79 13.75 18.92
C GLY A 204 -10.60 12.81 18.74
N ASP A 205 -10.08 12.31 19.82
CA ASP A 205 -8.92 11.42 19.85
C ASP A 205 -9.24 10.09 19.15
N VAL A 206 -8.98 10.00 17.86
CA VAL A 206 -9.19 8.78 17.07
C VAL A 206 -7.93 7.93 17.15
N TRP A 207 -8.09 6.69 17.59
CA TRP A 207 -7.04 5.70 17.76
C TRP A 207 -7.28 4.50 16.85
N ASP A 208 -6.27 3.62 16.77
CA ASP A 208 -6.29 2.39 15.96
C ASP A 208 -6.44 2.65 14.45
N GLN A 209 -5.96 3.81 13.99
CA GLN A 209 -5.96 4.14 12.57
C GLN A 209 -4.71 3.60 11.89
N SER A 210 -4.93 2.78 10.87
CA SER A 210 -3.88 2.31 9.97
C SER A 210 -3.39 3.43 9.04
N ALA A 211 -2.17 3.33 8.52
CA ALA A 211 -1.78 4.12 7.36
C ALA A 211 -2.63 3.72 6.14
N THR A 212 -3.20 4.68 5.42
CA THR A 212 -3.81 4.39 4.12
C THR A 212 -2.74 4.22 3.04
N ILE A 213 -3.09 3.62 1.91
CA ILE A 213 -2.14 3.46 0.80
C ILE A 213 -1.63 4.84 0.31
N GLU A 214 -2.47 5.87 0.34
CA GLU A 214 -2.11 7.24 -0.02
C GLU A 214 -1.11 7.82 0.98
N THR A 215 -1.27 7.52 2.27
CA THR A 215 -0.34 7.96 3.32
C THR A 215 1.05 7.40 3.10
N LEU A 216 1.18 6.16 2.61
CA LEU A 216 2.49 5.56 2.36
C LEU A 216 3.32 6.31 1.31
N THR A 217 2.67 7.05 0.41
CA THR A 217 3.34 7.84 -0.65
C THR A 217 3.24 9.36 -0.43
N ALA A 218 2.60 9.78 0.67
CA ALA A 218 2.44 11.18 1.02
C ALA A 218 3.77 11.84 1.44
N PRO A 219 3.86 13.19 1.40
CA PRO A 219 5.02 13.92 1.92
C PRO A 219 5.30 13.67 3.39
N TYR A 220 4.27 13.41 4.19
CA TYR A 220 4.38 13.12 5.61
C TYR A 220 3.71 11.82 5.97
N ILE A 221 4.41 10.99 6.76
CA ILE A 221 3.81 9.87 7.50
C ILE A 221 3.91 10.24 8.98
N ILE A 222 2.77 10.40 9.64
CA ILE A 222 2.71 10.90 11.01
C ILE A 222 2.16 9.78 11.90
N ILE A 223 2.94 9.40 12.90
CA ILE A 223 2.56 8.47 13.96
C ILE A 223 2.29 9.29 15.21
N LYS A 224 1.17 9.01 15.89
CA LYS A 224 0.82 9.58 17.19
C LYS A 224 0.83 8.49 18.25
N HIS A 225 1.36 8.78 19.42
CA HIS A 225 1.31 7.88 20.57
C HIS A 225 0.82 8.59 21.84
N ARG A 226 0.24 7.83 22.74
CA ARG A 226 -0.21 8.31 24.05
C ARG A 226 0.97 8.40 25.00
N ALA A 227 0.75 9.17 26.08
CA ALA A 227 1.64 9.10 27.22
C ALA A 227 1.65 7.69 27.85
N THR A 228 2.79 7.29 28.32
CA THR A 228 3.01 6.11 29.16
C THR A 228 3.54 6.56 30.52
N GLU A 229 3.85 5.64 31.42
CA GLU A 229 4.51 5.97 32.69
C GLU A 229 5.91 6.58 32.50
N GLU A 230 6.56 6.21 31.41
CA GLU A 230 7.97 6.59 31.13
C GLU A 230 8.09 7.71 30.09
N GLN A 231 7.04 8.01 29.33
CA GLN A 231 7.10 8.89 28.17
C GLN A 231 5.83 9.75 28.03
N SER A 232 6.01 11.05 27.71
CA SER A 232 4.93 11.96 27.34
C SER A 232 4.30 11.55 26.00
N ALA A 233 3.03 11.92 25.78
CA ALA A 233 2.40 11.79 24.47
C ALA A 233 3.17 12.61 23.41
N GLY A 234 3.22 12.08 22.17
CA GLY A 234 4.01 12.74 21.13
C GLY A 234 3.71 12.21 19.73
N TYR A 235 4.55 12.66 18.81
CA TYR A 235 4.48 12.32 17.40
C TYR A 235 5.85 11.84 16.90
N VAL A 236 5.83 10.89 15.97
CA VAL A 236 6.97 10.55 15.11
C VAL A 236 6.58 10.92 13.68
N ILE A 237 7.40 11.74 13.02
CA ILE A 237 7.08 12.30 11.71
C ILE A 237 8.18 11.90 10.73
N TYR A 238 7.80 11.17 9.70
CA TYR A 238 8.67 10.83 8.57
C TYR A 238 8.37 11.78 7.43
N TYR A 239 9.32 12.65 7.14
CA TYR A 239 9.24 13.59 6.04
C TYR A 239 9.83 12.99 4.76
N ASN A 240 9.05 12.98 3.68
CA ASN A 240 9.39 12.29 2.44
C ASN A 240 9.91 13.25 1.35
N ALA A 241 10.71 14.21 1.73
CA ALA A 241 11.37 15.09 0.78
C ALA A 241 12.86 15.21 1.13
N PRO A 242 13.71 15.61 0.19
CA PRO A 242 15.16 15.63 0.37
C PRO A 242 15.67 16.67 1.38
N ALA A 243 14.83 17.61 1.82
CA ALA A 243 15.21 18.73 2.70
C ALA A 243 16.44 19.48 2.14
N SER A 244 16.38 19.83 0.85
CA SER A 244 17.52 20.34 0.10
C SER A 244 17.64 21.87 0.16
N SER A 245 16.62 22.57 0.66
CA SER A 245 16.65 24.03 0.77
C SER A 245 16.06 24.53 2.10
N PRO A 246 16.45 25.75 2.54
CA PRO A 246 15.85 26.40 3.72
C PRO A 246 14.33 26.54 3.63
N GLU A 247 13.81 26.86 2.45
CA GLU A 247 12.38 27.07 2.20
C GLU A 247 11.60 25.76 2.38
N GLU A 248 12.19 24.63 2.03
CA GLU A 248 11.62 23.31 2.27
C GLU A 248 11.50 23.02 3.77
N PHE A 249 12.50 23.42 4.55
CA PHE A 249 12.48 23.27 6.00
C PHE A 249 11.47 24.23 6.65
N GLU A 250 11.37 25.48 6.18
CA GLU A 250 10.35 26.43 6.62
C GLU A 250 8.95 25.88 6.36
N TYR A 251 8.71 25.35 5.17
CA TYR A 251 7.43 24.71 4.84
C TYR A 251 7.11 23.52 5.76
N PHE A 252 8.11 22.73 6.12
CA PHE A 252 7.95 21.65 7.07
C PHE A 252 7.54 22.17 8.46
N LEU A 253 8.22 23.17 8.98
CA LEU A 253 7.90 23.78 10.28
C LEU A 253 6.50 24.42 10.28
N ASP A 254 6.15 25.13 9.23
CA ASP A 254 4.81 25.71 9.05
C ASP A 254 3.72 24.63 9.05
N SER A 255 3.98 23.50 8.41
CA SER A 255 3.06 22.37 8.40
C SER A 255 2.86 21.80 9.81
N LEU A 256 3.93 21.60 10.58
CA LEU A 256 3.86 21.13 11.96
C LEU A 256 3.09 22.10 12.86
N SER A 257 3.37 23.40 12.72
CA SER A 257 2.66 24.44 13.46
C SER A 257 1.17 24.46 13.12
N ARG A 258 0.83 24.41 11.82
CA ARG A 258 -0.55 24.37 11.34
C ARG A 258 -1.32 23.15 11.88
N PHE A 259 -0.66 22.03 12.00
CA PHE A 259 -1.25 20.81 12.55
C PHE A 259 -1.17 20.72 14.07
N GLN A 260 -0.69 21.76 14.75
CA GLN A 260 -0.58 21.84 16.22
C GLN A 260 0.28 20.72 16.81
N MET A 261 1.41 20.45 16.17
CA MET A 261 2.39 19.43 16.59
C MET A 261 3.64 20.05 17.22
N LEU A 262 3.76 21.37 17.21
CA LEU A 262 4.81 22.15 17.87
C LEU A 262 4.28 22.79 19.14
#